data_8b385ad5c6371e2a4ea48b8a1da57626
#
_entry.id   8b385ad5c6371e2a4ea48b8a1da57626
#
_cell.length_a   1.000
_cell.length_b   1.000
_cell.length_c   1.000
_cell.angle_alpha   90.00
_cell.angle_beta   90.00
_cell.angle_gamma   90.00
#
_symmetry.space_group_name_H-M   'P 1'
#
loop_
_entity.id
_entity.type
_entity.pdbx_description
1 polymer ?
#
loop_
_entity_poly.entity_id
_entity_poly.type
_entity_poly.pdbx_seq_one_letter_code
_entity_poly.pdbx_strand_id
1 'polypeptide(L)'
;MILTVCLSPCTDITIELDSLNVGRTNIVKSKTLSFTGKALNVAIGVARLGGDPYATGLMYNENGYMFENALDKEGVPFTFIWNKGRVRENYKFIDNKSMLTEVNDVGEEVSEAKTGELLNMVQMLSARSNVTVVSGSLPRGVPAEYYGRLFRAMDPKTIKIADAEGARLFSALDAGVD
;
A
#
# COMPACT_ATOMS: atom_id res chain seq x y z
N MET A 1 -10.21 1.10 -17.15
CA MET A 1 -9.16 1.33 -16.14
C MET A 1 -9.57 0.70 -14.81
N ILE A 2 -8.61 0.09 -14.10
CA ILE A 2 -8.78 -0.44 -12.73
C ILE A 2 -7.92 0.45 -11.82
N LEU A 3 -8.56 1.25 -10.98
CA LEU A 3 -7.90 2.11 -10.01
C LEU A 3 -7.53 1.33 -8.76
N THR A 4 -6.28 1.42 -8.31
CA THR A 4 -5.85 0.83 -7.04
C THR A 4 -5.36 1.92 -6.08
N VAL A 5 -5.83 1.90 -4.83
CA VAL A 5 -5.55 2.94 -3.83
C VAL A 5 -4.73 2.34 -2.70
N CYS A 6 -3.45 2.73 -2.63
CA CYS A 6 -2.50 2.30 -1.61
C CYS A 6 -2.38 3.36 -0.50
N LEU A 7 -2.84 3.03 0.70
CA LEU A 7 -2.83 3.96 1.84
C LEU A 7 -1.54 3.86 2.66
N SER A 8 -0.91 2.69 2.70
CA SER A 8 0.28 2.44 3.51
C SER A 8 1.27 1.58 2.72
N PRO A 9 2.04 2.17 1.78
CA PRO A 9 3.12 1.47 1.11
C PRO A 9 4.18 1.02 2.11
N CYS A 10 4.97 0.01 1.76
CA CYS A 10 6.10 -0.44 2.56
C CYS A 10 7.25 -0.98 1.71
N THR A 11 8.46 -0.79 2.19
CA THR A 11 9.64 -1.49 1.69
C THR A 11 9.78 -2.80 2.48
N ASP A 12 9.54 -3.94 1.85
CA ASP A 12 9.81 -5.23 2.45
C ASP A 12 11.30 -5.57 2.28
N ILE A 13 11.99 -5.76 3.40
CA ILE A 13 13.41 -6.10 3.47
C ILE A 13 13.54 -7.54 3.93
N THR A 14 13.75 -8.46 2.98
CA THR A 14 13.99 -9.87 3.29
C THR A 14 15.47 -10.10 3.54
N ILE A 15 15.77 -10.65 4.70
CA ILE A 15 17.13 -10.91 5.20
C ILE A 15 17.28 -12.41 5.47
N GLU A 16 18.17 -13.05 4.75
CA GLU A 16 18.53 -14.47 4.99
C GLU A 16 19.76 -14.55 5.89
N LEU A 17 19.73 -15.45 6.87
CA LEU A 17 20.79 -15.70 7.82
C LEU A 17 20.80 -17.17 8.27
N ASP A 18 21.85 -17.62 8.94
CA ASP A 18 21.91 -19.00 9.44
C ASP A 18 20.92 -19.25 10.58
N SER A 19 20.85 -18.31 11.49
CA SER A 19 19.91 -18.32 12.63
C SER A 19 19.74 -16.91 13.16
N LEU A 20 18.54 -16.57 13.62
CA LEU A 20 18.27 -15.30 14.29
C LEU A 20 18.52 -15.46 15.81
N ASN A 21 19.64 -14.93 16.30
CA ASN A 21 20.03 -15.01 17.69
C ASN A 21 19.73 -13.69 18.40
N VAL A 22 18.71 -13.66 19.24
CA VAL A 22 18.34 -12.48 20.04
C VAL A 22 19.43 -12.14 21.03
N GLY A 23 19.78 -10.84 21.13
CA GLY A 23 20.83 -10.35 22.02
C GLY A 23 22.27 -10.63 21.57
N ARG A 24 22.47 -11.07 20.33
CA ARG A 24 23.79 -11.35 19.74
C ARG A 24 23.94 -10.69 18.37
N THR A 25 25.18 -10.59 17.89
CA THR A 25 25.45 -10.19 16.50
C THR A 25 25.00 -11.31 15.55
N ASN A 26 24.23 -10.94 14.54
CA ASN A 26 23.82 -11.82 13.44
C ASN A 26 24.45 -11.33 12.14
N ILE A 27 24.92 -12.25 11.31
CA ILE A 27 25.55 -11.93 10.03
C ILE A 27 24.56 -12.28 8.90
N VAL A 28 24.31 -11.30 8.05
CA VAL A 28 23.41 -11.42 6.89
C VAL A 28 24.10 -12.20 5.78
N LYS A 29 23.42 -13.20 5.21
CA LYS A 29 23.86 -13.92 4.02
C LYS A 29 23.42 -13.23 2.74
N SER A 30 22.15 -12.84 2.70
CA SER A 30 21.58 -12.11 1.57
C SER A 30 20.56 -11.08 2.06
N LYS A 31 20.37 -10.03 1.27
CA LYS A 31 19.37 -9.00 1.51
C LYS A 31 18.66 -8.65 0.21
N THR A 32 17.33 -8.72 0.21
CA THR A 32 16.49 -8.34 -0.92
C THR A 32 15.52 -7.26 -0.50
N LEU A 33 15.32 -6.25 -1.34
CA LEU A 33 14.34 -5.19 -1.15
C LEU A 33 13.22 -5.33 -2.16
N SER A 34 11.98 -5.20 -1.68
CA SER A 34 10.78 -5.15 -2.52
C SER A 34 9.97 -3.92 -2.15
N PHE A 35 9.62 -3.12 -3.15
CA PHE A 35 8.79 -1.93 -2.99
C PHE A 35 7.35 -2.32 -3.17
N THR A 36 6.61 -2.42 -2.06
CA THR A 36 5.32 -3.10 -2.00
C THR A 36 4.25 -2.24 -1.35
N GLY A 37 3.08 -2.80 -1.34
CA GLY A 37 1.85 -2.29 -0.75
C GLY A 37 0.74 -3.12 -1.35
N LYS A 38 -0.22 -3.59 -0.56
CA LYS A 38 -1.25 -4.50 -1.05
C LYS A 38 -1.89 -4.01 -2.35
N ALA A 39 -2.33 -2.74 -2.40
CA ALA A 39 -2.93 -2.17 -3.61
C ALA A 39 -1.93 -1.98 -4.77
N LEU A 40 -0.64 -1.72 -4.50
CA LEU A 40 0.38 -1.67 -5.55
C LEU A 40 0.63 -3.05 -6.15
N ASN A 41 0.62 -4.09 -5.33
CA ASN A 41 0.72 -5.47 -5.80
C ASN A 41 -0.50 -5.86 -6.66
N VAL A 42 -1.70 -5.36 -6.33
CA VAL A 42 -2.89 -5.52 -7.19
C VAL A 42 -2.67 -4.84 -8.54
N ALA A 43 -2.17 -3.60 -8.57
CA ALA A 43 -1.88 -2.88 -9.82
C ALA A 43 -0.88 -3.65 -10.71
N ILE A 44 0.22 -4.11 -10.13
CA ILE A 44 1.24 -4.93 -10.82
C ILE A 44 0.62 -6.23 -11.34
N GLY A 45 -0.19 -6.92 -10.52
CA GLY A 45 -0.89 -8.13 -10.93
C GLY A 45 -1.81 -7.90 -12.12
N VAL A 46 -2.59 -6.81 -12.10
CA VAL A 46 -3.46 -6.42 -13.21
C VAL A 46 -2.65 -6.15 -14.50
N ALA A 47 -1.53 -5.42 -14.40
CA ALA A 47 -0.66 -5.15 -15.55
C ALA A 47 -0.11 -6.44 -16.15
N ARG A 48 0.42 -7.35 -15.33
CA ARG A 48 0.96 -8.65 -15.76
C ARG A 48 -0.09 -9.57 -16.40
N LEU A 49 -1.35 -9.40 -16.04
CA LEU A 49 -2.48 -10.12 -16.65
C LEU A 49 -3.02 -9.43 -17.91
N GLY A 50 -2.37 -8.35 -18.37
CA GLY A 50 -2.77 -7.60 -19.57
C GLY A 50 -3.96 -6.65 -19.35
N GLY A 51 -4.29 -6.33 -18.09
CA GLY A 51 -5.30 -5.34 -17.73
C GLY A 51 -4.78 -3.91 -17.84
N ASP A 52 -5.64 -2.95 -17.50
CA ASP A 52 -5.37 -1.51 -17.55
C ASP A 52 -5.41 -0.92 -16.12
N PRO A 53 -4.32 -1.05 -15.33
CA PRO A 53 -4.25 -0.53 -13.96
C PRO A 53 -3.88 0.94 -13.92
N TYR A 54 -4.27 1.61 -12.84
CA TYR A 54 -3.77 2.92 -12.44
C TYR A 54 -3.57 2.93 -10.92
N ALA A 55 -2.37 3.26 -10.44
CA ALA A 55 -2.06 3.27 -9.03
C ALA A 55 -2.13 4.67 -8.45
N THR A 56 -2.76 4.82 -7.27
CA THR A 56 -2.74 6.05 -6.49
C THR A 56 -2.63 5.73 -5.00
N GLY A 57 -2.49 6.75 -4.19
CA GLY A 57 -2.41 6.61 -2.74
C GLY A 57 -1.47 7.62 -2.10
N LEU A 58 -0.97 7.26 -0.94
CA LEU A 58 0.02 8.04 -0.19
C LEU A 58 1.42 7.58 -0.56
N MET A 59 2.36 8.53 -0.70
CA MET A 59 3.77 8.29 -0.94
C MET A 59 4.62 9.27 -0.13
N TYR A 60 5.93 9.03 -0.02
CA TYR A 60 6.82 9.81 0.84
C TYR A 60 8.05 10.27 0.07
N ASN A 61 8.47 11.52 0.30
CA ASN A 61 9.45 12.21 -0.54
C ASN A 61 10.90 11.74 -0.38
N GLU A 62 11.25 11.02 0.71
CA GLU A 62 12.63 10.59 0.91
C GLU A 62 13.01 9.34 0.09
N ASN A 63 12.07 8.37 -0.07
CA ASN A 63 12.34 7.12 -0.76
C ASN A 63 11.22 6.63 -1.69
N GLY A 64 10.15 7.41 -1.85
CA GLY A 64 9.01 7.04 -2.69
C GLY A 64 9.34 6.88 -4.17
N TYR A 65 10.37 7.58 -4.66
CA TYR A 65 10.86 7.42 -6.04
C TYR A 65 11.27 5.98 -6.40
N MET A 66 11.62 5.16 -5.40
CA MET A 66 11.94 3.75 -5.61
C MET A 66 10.69 2.95 -6.00
N PHE A 67 9.51 3.36 -5.47
CA PHE A 67 8.22 2.77 -5.81
C PHE A 67 7.77 3.19 -7.21
N GLU A 68 7.96 4.46 -7.57
CA GLU A 68 7.69 4.94 -8.93
C GLU A 68 8.51 4.16 -9.95
N ASN A 69 9.82 4.01 -9.72
CA ASN A 69 10.70 3.22 -10.57
C ASN A 69 10.26 1.73 -10.67
N ALA A 70 9.73 1.17 -9.58
CA ALA A 70 9.23 -0.21 -9.60
C ALA A 70 7.94 -0.34 -10.41
N LEU A 71 7.03 0.62 -10.30
CA LEU A 71 5.78 0.66 -11.07
C LEU A 71 6.03 0.92 -12.55
N ASP A 72 6.96 1.84 -12.89
CA ASP A 72 7.36 2.12 -14.27
C ASP A 72 7.90 0.87 -14.97
N LYS A 73 8.73 0.07 -14.29
CA LYS A 73 9.24 -1.20 -14.83
C LYS A 73 8.15 -2.22 -15.14
N GLU A 74 7.04 -2.16 -14.41
CA GLU A 74 5.88 -3.04 -14.62
C GLU A 74 4.83 -2.41 -15.57
N GLY A 75 5.10 -1.20 -16.08
CA GLY A 75 4.19 -0.49 -16.98
C GLY A 75 2.90 -0.02 -16.31
N VAL A 76 2.94 0.23 -15.01
CA VAL A 76 1.79 0.70 -14.21
C VAL A 76 1.83 2.23 -14.12
N PRO A 77 0.90 2.97 -14.73
CA PRO A 77 0.79 4.41 -14.53
C PRO A 77 0.30 4.73 -13.11
N PHE A 78 0.76 5.86 -12.58
CA PHE A 78 0.47 6.24 -11.20
C PHE A 78 0.40 7.75 -10.99
N THR A 79 -0.23 8.14 -9.87
CA THR A 79 -0.15 9.48 -9.28
C THR A 79 -0.35 9.37 -7.78
N PHE A 80 0.55 9.95 -6.98
CA PHE A 80 0.52 9.86 -5.52
C PHE A 80 0.35 11.22 -4.84
N ILE A 81 -0.24 11.20 -3.65
CA ILE A 81 -0.19 12.31 -2.69
C ILE A 81 1.08 12.18 -1.88
N TRP A 82 1.98 13.13 -2.06
CA TRP A 82 3.29 13.14 -1.42
C TRP A 82 3.24 13.69 -0.01
N ASN A 83 3.81 12.93 0.92
CA ASN A 83 4.00 13.29 2.32
C ASN A 83 5.49 13.53 2.59
N LYS A 84 5.77 14.25 3.67
CA LYS A 84 7.13 14.39 4.22
C LYS A 84 7.50 13.08 4.94
N GLY A 85 8.80 12.69 4.87
CA GLY A 85 9.35 11.52 5.54
C GLY A 85 9.59 10.33 4.61
N ARG A 86 9.56 9.12 5.16
CA ARG A 86 9.91 7.86 4.49
C ARG A 86 8.74 6.89 4.43
N VAL A 87 8.72 6.08 3.39
CA VAL A 87 7.94 4.85 3.38
C VAL A 87 8.49 3.90 4.44
N ARG A 88 7.61 3.33 5.27
CA ARG A 88 7.95 2.38 6.33
C ARG A 88 8.67 1.14 5.80
N GLU A 89 9.43 0.50 6.67
CA GLU A 89 10.20 -0.70 6.35
C GLU A 89 9.71 -1.89 7.16
N ASN A 90 9.46 -3.00 6.50
CA ASN A 90 9.15 -4.28 7.14
C ASN A 90 10.34 -5.21 6.97
N TYR A 91 10.85 -5.75 8.05
CA TYR A 91 11.98 -6.66 8.06
C TYR A 91 11.48 -8.09 8.20
N LYS A 92 11.89 -8.96 7.27
CA LYS A 92 11.58 -10.38 7.21
C LYS A 92 12.87 -11.16 7.35
N PHE A 93 13.10 -11.76 8.51
CA PHE A 93 14.27 -12.60 8.77
C PHE A 93 13.91 -14.04 8.49
N ILE A 94 14.65 -14.68 7.59
CA ILE A 94 14.47 -16.08 7.21
C ILE A 94 15.73 -16.85 7.60
N ASP A 95 15.61 -17.84 8.47
CA ASP A 95 16.73 -18.67 8.89
C ASP A 95 16.89 -19.92 8.00
N ASN A 96 17.96 -20.70 8.24
CA ASN A 96 18.26 -21.93 7.49
C ASN A 96 17.22 -23.06 7.69
N LYS A 97 16.29 -22.90 8.64
CA LYS A 97 15.16 -23.81 8.87
C LYS A 97 13.87 -23.27 8.24
N SER A 98 13.97 -22.23 7.42
CA SER A 98 12.83 -21.52 6.82
C SER A 98 11.88 -20.91 7.86
N MET A 99 12.34 -20.64 9.08
CA MET A 99 11.57 -19.88 10.07
C MET A 99 11.56 -18.41 9.69
N LEU A 100 10.36 -17.85 9.57
CA LEU A 100 10.14 -16.44 9.30
C LEU A 100 9.91 -15.68 10.62
N THR A 101 10.69 -14.62 10.84
CA THR A 101 10.44 -13.63 11.88
C THR A 101 10.24 -12.28 11.23
N GLU A 102 9.12 -11.63 11.53
CA GLU A 102 8.81 -10.31 10.97
C GLU A 102 8.91 -9.21 12.04
N VAL A 103 9.51 -8.08 11.67
CA VAL A 103 9.56 -6.85 12.45
C VAL A 103 9.04 -5.73 11.56
N ASN A 104 7.84 -5.25 11.85
CA ASN A 104 7.14 -4.30 11.00
C ASN A 104 7.18 -2.89 11.60
N ASP A 105 7.64 -1.92 10.81
CA ASP A 105 7.58 -0.52 11.19
C ASP A 105 6.13 0.01 11.11
N VAL A 106 5.82 0.93 12.01
CA VAL A 106 4.51 1.59 12.08
C VAL A 106 4.36 2.73 11.07
N GLY A 107 5.49 3.26 10.56
CA GLY A 107 5.53 4.34 9.57
C GLY A 107 5.24 5.72 10.12
N GLU A 108 5.26 6.69 9.22
CA GLU A 108 5.02 8.11 9.49
C GLU A 108 3.53 8.40 9.75
N GLU A 109 3.30 9.46 10.51
CA GLU A 109 1.96 9.99 10.72
C GLU A 109 1.50 10.82 9.51
N VAL A 110 0.26 10.63 9.09
CA VAL A 110 -0.33 11.36 7.96
C VAL A 110 -1.34 12.38 8.46
N SER A 111 -1.19 13.62 8.03
CA SER A 111 -2.08 14.72 8.39
C SER A 111 -3.46 14.60 7.74
N GLU A 112 -4.47 15.21 8.35
CA GLU A 112 -5.82 15.28 7.79
C GLU A 112 -5.85 16.01 6.44
N ALA A 113 -5.00 17.02 6.24
CA ALA A 113 -4.87 17.70 4.96
C ALA A 113 -4.48 16.74 3.83
N LYS A 114 -3.51 15.85 4.07
CA LYS A 114 -3.06 14.87 3.08
C LYS A 114 -4.08 13.78 2.80
N THR A 115 -4.81 13.33 3.80
CA THR A 115 -5.93 12.41 3.59
C THR A 115 -7.07 13.08 2.83
N GLY A 116 -7.31 14.39 3.04
CA GLY A 116 -8.26 15.18 2.27
C GLY A 116 -7.87 15.34 0.79
N GLU A 117 -6.57 15.62 0.51
CA GLU A 117 -6.04 15.65 -0.86
C GLU A 117 -6.25 14.29 -1.56
N LEU A 118 -5.96 13.17 -0.88
CA LEU A 118 -6.16 11.83 -1.43
C LEU A 118 -7.63 11.53 -1.70
N LEU A 119 -8.53 11.93 -0.82
CA LEU A 119 -9.97 11.74 -0.99
C LEU A 119 -10.46 12.42 -2.27
N ASN A 120 -10.06 13.67 -2.52
CA ASN A 120 -10.38 14.40 -3.74
C ASN A 120 -9.79 13.72 -4.99
N MET A 121 -8.56 13.23 -4.91
CA MET A 121 -7.92 12.50 -6.01
C MET A 121 -8.66 11.21 -6.34
N VAL A 122 -9.03 10.43 -5.33
CA VAL A 122 -9.79 9.17 -5.51
C VAL A 122 -11.16 9.46 -6.12
N GLN A 123 -11.84 10.53 -5.71
CA GLN A 123 -13.10 10.95 -6.30
C GLN A 123 -12.96 11.23 -7.81
N MET A 124 -11.93 11.98 -8.21
CA MET A 124 -11.69 12.32 -9.61
C MET A 124 -11.30 11.08 -10.46
N LEU A 125 -10.43 10.22 -9.91
CA LEU A 125 -9.92 9.06 -10.64
C LEU A 125 -10.97 7.95 -10.74
N SER A 126 -11.78 7.74 -9.71
CA SER A 126 -12.85 6.73 -9.73
C SER A 126 -13.92 7.00 -10.79
N ALA A 127 -14.17 8.26 -11.13
CA ALA A 127 -15.09 8.65 -12.20
C ALA A 127 -14.65 8.17 -13.61
N ARG A 128 -13.38 7.80 -13.76
CA ARG A 128 -12.80 7.26 -14.99
C ARG A 128 -12.51 5.76 -14.90
N SER A 129 -12.88 5.12 -13.79
CA SER A 129 -12.52 3.74 -13.47
C SER A 129 -13.75 2.84 -13.49
N ASN A 130 -13.62 1.67 -14.10
CA ASN A 130 -14.65 0.64 -14.05
C ASN A 130 -14.67 -0.05 -12.69
N VAL A 131 -13.47 -0.21 -12.10
CA VAL A 131 -13.25 -0.84 -10.80
C VAL A 131 -12.32 0.03 -9.99
N THR A 132 -12.59 0.22 -8.70
CA THR A 132 -11.71 0.88 -7.74
C THR A 132 -11.45 -0.04 -6.55
N VAL A 133 -10.19 -0.36 -6.31
CA VAL A 133 -9.73 -1.25 -5.24
C VAL A 133 -9.03 -0.44 -4.17
N VAL A 134 -9.47 -0.52 -2.91
CA VAL A 134 -8.72 -0.03 -1.75
C VAL A 134 -8.23 -1.23 -0.96
N SER A 135 -6.92 -1.37 -0.83
CA SER A 135 -6.35 -2.56 -0.20
C SER A 135 -5.20 -2.21 0.75
N GLY A 136 -5.22 -2.80 1.92
CA GLY A 136 -4.15 -2.75 2.90
C GLY A 136 -4.47 -2.01 4.19
N SER A 137 -3.41 -1.69 4.95
CA SER A 137 -3.51 -0.97 6.22
C SER A 137 -3.64 0.54 6.04
N LEU A 138 -3.99 1.20 7.12
CA LEU A 138 -3.94 2.67 7.24
C LEU A 138 -2.60 3.10 7.84
N PRO A 139 -2.07 4.27 7.48
CA PRO A 139 -0.93 4.86 8.15
C PRO A 139 -1.33 5.42 9.52
N ARG A 140 -0.33 5.77 10.33
CA ARG A 140 -0.57 6.43 11.61
C ARG A 140 -1.36 7.73 11.44
N GLY A 141 -2.18 8.06 12.44
CA GLY A 141 -3.02 9.26 12.44
C GLY A 141 -4.30 9.15 11.62
N VAL A 142 -4.48 8.09 10.83
CA VAL A 142 -5.68 7.90 9.99
C VAL A 142 -6.62 6.88 10.64
N PRO A 143 -7.84 7.29 11.02
CA PRO A 143 -8.80 6.42 11.68
C PRO A 143 -9.46 5.44 10.70
N ALA A 144 -10.01 4.33 11.24
CA ALA A 144 -10.62 3.25 10.43
C ALA A 144 -11.78 3.74 9.55
N GLU A 145 -12.51 4.76 10.00
CA GLU A 145 -13.63 5.40 9.31
C GLU A 145 -13.22 6.04 7.98
N TYR A 146 -11.92 6.29 7.79
CA TYR A 146 -11.41 6.82 6.53
C TYR A 146 -11.66 5.89 5.35
N TYR A 147 -11.68 4.56 5.56
CA TYR A 147 -12.09 3.60 4.54
C TYR A 147 -13.50 3.92 4.02
N GLY A 148 -14.46 4.07 4.90
CA GLY A 148 -15.82 4.42 4.52
C GLY A 148 -15.93 5.80 3.85
N ARG A 149 -15.11 6.78 4.28
CA ARG A 149 -15.05 8.11 3.62
C ARG A 149 -14.57 7.97 2.18
N LEU A 150 -13.54 7.17 1.91
CA LEU A 150 -13.04 6.91 0.56
C LEU A 150 -14.13 6.30 -0.32
N PHE A 151 -14.80 5.24 0.13
CA PHE A 151 -15.82 4.55 -0.66
C PHE A 151 -17.05 5.42 -0.93
N ARG A 152 -17.46 6.27 0.02
CA ARG A 152 -18.55 7.25 -0.19
C ARG A 152 -18.16 8.35 -1.18
N ALA A 153 -16.88 8.70 -1.28
CA ALA A 153 -16.41 9.74 -2.20
C ALA A 153 -16.24 9.23 -3.65
N MET A 154 -16.17 7.92 -3.86
CA MET A 154 -16.02 7.34 -5.20
C MET A 154 -17.25 7.53 -6.07
N ASP A 155 -17.05 7.63 -7.36
CA ASP A 155 -18.13 7.64 -8.35
C ASP A 155 -19.06 6.42 -8.15
N PRO A 156 -20.38 6.59 -8.14
CA PRO A 156 -21.31 5.49 -7.93
C PRO A 156 -21.30 4.43 -9.06
N LYS A 157 -20.70 4.72 -10.22
CA LYS A 157 -20.63 3.79 -11.36
C LYS A 157 -19.43 2.84 -11.27
N THR A 158 -18.40 3.16 -10.46
CA THR A 158 -17.26 2.26 -10.29
C THR A 158 -17.62 1.09 -9.39
N ILE A 159 -17.22 -0.12 -9.74
CA ILE A 159 -17.28 -1.28 -8.84
C ILE A 159 -16.26 -1.06 -7.71
N LYS A 160 -16.70 -1.17 -6.48
CA LYS A 160 -15.91 -0.83 -5.29
C LYS A 160 -15.45 -2.09 -4.58
N ILE A 161 -14.16 -2.32 -4.50
CA ILE A 161 -13.56 -3.49 -3.86
C ILE A 161 -12.73 -3.07 -2.66
N ALA A 162 -12.99 -3.70 -1.50
CA ALA A 162 -12.20 -3.51 -0.28
C ALA A 162 -11.45 -4.80 0.08
N ASP A 163 -10.12 -4.70 0.24
CA ASP A 163 -9.30 -5.71 0.92
C ASP A 163 -8.82 -5.13 2.25
N ALA A 164 -9.58 -5.38 3.29
CA ALA A 164 -9.35 -4.85 4.62
C ALA A 164 -9.83 -5.84 5.70
N GLU A 165 -9.49 -5.56 6.94
CA GLU A 165 -9.91 -6.37 8.10
C GLU A 165 -10.35 -5.49 9.26
N GLY A 166 -11.10 -6.07 10.21
CA GLY A 166 -11.56 -5.41 11.43
C GLY A 166 -12.40 -4.16 11.15
N ALA A 167 -12.19 -3.09 11.92
CA ALA A 167 -12.98 -1.86 11.83
C ALA A 167 -12.92 -1.21 10.43
N ARG A 168 -11.83 -1.37 9.69
CA ARG A 168 -11.70 -0.84 8.32
C ARG A 168 -12.66 -1.54 7.36
N LEU A 169 -12.79 -2.87 7.47
CA LEU A 169 -13.74 -3.63 6.66
C LEU A 169 -15.18 -3.24 6.98
N PHE A 170 -15.53 -3.14 8.26
CA PHE A 170 -16.87 -2.69 8.65
C PHE A 170 -17.18 -1.29 8.13
N SER A 171 -16.21 -0.36 8.22
CA SER A 171 -16.38 0.99 7.68
C SER A 171 -16.57 1.00 6.15
N ALA A 172 -15.92 0.08 5.42
CA ALA A 172 -16.12 -0.08 3.98
C ALA A 172 -17.51 -0.65 3.66
N LEU A 173 -17.94 -1.70 4.38
CA LEU A 173 -19.26 -2.31 4.21
C LEU A 173 -20.39 -1.31 4.45
N ASP A 174 -20.31 -0.51 5.51
CA ASP A 174 -21.27 0.56 5.82
C ASP A 174 -21.30 1.67 4.75
N ALA A 175 -20.27 1.76 3.92
CA ALA A 175 -20.17 2.71 2.82
C ALA A 175 -20.63 2.16 1.47
N GLY A 176 -21.07 0.89 1.41
CA GLY A 176 -21.61 0.25 0.23
C GLY A 176 -20.52 -0.16 -0.76
N VAL A 177 -19.59 -1.03 -0.33
CA VAL A 177 -18.71 -1.77 -1.26
C VAL A 177 -19.51 -2.88 -1.96
N ASP A 178 -19.07 -3.28 -3.16
CA ASP A 178 -19.70 -4.33 -3.97
C ASP A 178 -19.22 -5.74 -3.58
#